data_882e5a15de1b79b480fe0da67ebf2298
#
_entry.id   882e5a15de1b79b480fe0da67ebf2298
#
_cell.length_a   1.000
_cell.length_b   1.000
_cell.length_c   1.000
_cell.angle_alpha   90.00
_cell.angle_beta   90.00
_cell.angle_gamma   90.00
#
_symmetry.space_group_name_H-M   'P 1'
#
loop_
_entity.id
_entity.type
_entity.pdbx_description
1 polymer ?
#
loop_
_entity_poly.entity_id
_entity_poly.type
_entity_poly.pdbx_seq_one_letter_code
_entity_poly.pdbx_strand_id
1 'polypeptide(L)'
;VNTVHRRVILDIDSSESPVHGKQGGAAYNGHFECVCYHPLFCFNQFGDCEGAVLRPGNVHSADGWKEFLEPIAERYLREAVRLLFRADAAFAKPELYEYMESKSFGYAMRLPANDVLQREIAHLLVRPTEWPSRKPIVSYHDFAYQAQSWNVPRRVVAKVEWHQGELFPRVGFIVTNLSYPTKGIVSFYNGRGTAE
;
A
#
# COMPACT_ATOMS: atom_id res chain seq x y z
N VAL A 1 -3.55 -33.36 -12.62
CA VAL A 1 -4.06 -32.79 -11.35
C VAL A 1 -3.82 -31.29 -11.44
N ASN A 2 -4.87 -30.52 -11.76
CA ASN A 2 -4.80 -29.05 -11.76
C ASN A 2 -4.70 -28.57 -10.32
N THR A 3 -3.50 -28.23 -9.91
CA THR A 3 -3.29 -27.55 -8.63
C THR A 3 -3.82 -26.12 -8.80
N VAL A 4 -5.03 -25.87 -8.35
CA VAL A 4 -5.55 -24.51 -8.21
C VAL A 4 -4.72 -23.86 -7.11
N HIS A 5 -3.72 -23.09 -7.48
CA HIS A 5 -2.96 -22.28 -6.54
C HIS A 5 -3.94 -21.25 -5.95
N ARG A 6 -4.50 -21.57 -4.79
CA ARG A 6 -5.29 -20.63 -4.01
C ARG A 6 -4.38 -19.45 -3.67
N ARG A 7 -4.84 -18.26 -3.99
CA ARG A 7 -4.19 -17.02 -3.55
C ARG A 7 -5.13 -16.29 -2.59
N VAL A 8 -4.56 -15.71 -1.54
CA VAL A 8 -5.26 -14.82 -0.65
C VAL A 8 -4.59 -13.46 -0.73
N ILE A 9 -5.38 -12.41 -0.86
CA ILE A 9 -4.93 -11.02 -0.85
C ILE A 9 -5.33 -10.44 0.49
N LEU A 10 -4.38 -9.89 1.22
CA LEU A 10 -4.56 -9.24 2.49
C LEU A 10 -4.33 -7.74 2.36
N ASP A 11 -5.32 -6.97 2.71
CA ASP A 11 -5.28 -5.52 2.81
C ASP A 11 -5.05 -5.12 4.26
N ILE A 12 -3.97 -4.39 4.50
CA ILE A 12 -3.62 -3.89 5.83
C ILE A 12 -3.87 -2.37 5.81
N ASP A 13 -4.66 -1.91 6.77
CA ASP A 13 -4.98 -0.50 6.91
C ASP A 13 -5.18 -0.10 8.36
N SER A 14 -4.97 1.17 8.65
CA SER A 14 -5.29 1.76 9.93
C SER A 14 -6.35 2.85 9.74
N SER A 15 -7.20 3.02 10.72
CA SER A 15 -8.25 4.02 10.70
C SER A 15 -8.21 4.88 11.96
N GLU A 16 -8.79 6.05 11.90
CA GLU A 16 -9.08 6.81 13.10
C GLU A 16 -10.41 6.38 13.72
N SER A 17 -10.47 6.37 15.04
CA SER A 17 -11.71 6.14 15.78
C SER A 17 -11.82 7.23 16.86
N PRO A 18 -12.42 8.39 16.54
CA PRO A 18 -12.57 9.50 17.49
C PRO A 18 -13.34 9.06 18.74
N VAL A 19 -12.92 9.56 19.91
CA VAL A 19 -13.58 9.25 21.17
C VAL A 19 -14.33 10.48 21.68
N HIS A 20 -15.46 10.23 22.33
CA HIS A 20 -16.24 11.25 23.00
C HIS A 20 -16.12 11.05 24.52
N GLY A 21 -15.57 12.05 25.19
CA GLY A 21 -15.31 11.99 26.62
C GLY A 21 -14.00 11.30 26.99
N LYS A 22 -13.86 10.91 28.28
CA LYS A 22 -12.64 10.29 28.83
C LYS A 22 -12.71 8.76 28.67
N GLN A 23 -12.05 8.23 27.64
CA GLN A 23 -11.94 6.78 27.46
C GLN A 23 -10.49 6.35 27.73
N GLY A 24 -10.33 5.27 28.53
CA GLY A 24 -9.00 4.72 28.86
C GLY A 24 -8.27 4.22 27.63
N GLY A 25 -6.98 4.57 27.49
CA GLY A 25 -6.14 4.17 26.36
C GLY A 25 -6.29 5.02 25.07
N ALA A 26 -7.23 5.96 25.03
CA ALA A 26 -7.28 6.94 23.94
C ALA A 26 -6.16 7.97 24.10
N ALA A 27 -5.63 8.48 22.98
CA ALA A 27 -4.58 9.48 22.94
C ALA A 27 -4.82 10.50 21.84
N TYR A 28 -4.26 11.71 22.01
CA TYR A 28 -4.33 12.76 20.99
C TYR A 28 -3.46 12.39 19.79
N ASN A 29 -4.03 12.46 18.59
CA ASN A 29 -3.35 12.28 17.33
C ASN A 29 -3.22 13.63 16.62
N GLY A 30 -1.97 14.06 16.37
CA GLY A 30 -1.70 15.35 15.72
C GLY A 30 -2.04 15.40 14.24
N HIS A 31 -2.14 14.25 13.57
CA HIS A 31 -2.54 14.17 12.15
C HIS A 31 -4.05 14.34 11.98
N PHE A 32 -4.82 13.72 12.87
CA PHE A 32 -6.29 13.79 12.87
C PHE A 32 -6.84 14.94 13.74
N GLU A 33 -5.96 15.61 14.47
CA GLU A 33 -6.29 16.73 15.36
C GLU A 33 -7.38 16.41 16.41
N CYS A 34 -7.47 15.16 16.84
CA CYS A 34 -8.45 14.69 17.81
C CYS A 34 -7.88 13.66 18.79
N VAL A 35 -8.59 13.47 19.91
CA VAL A 35 -8.35 12.33 20.81
C VAL A 35 -9.08 11.12 20.23
N CYS A 36 -8.34 10.07 19.93
CA CYS A 36 -8.86 8.89 19.23
C CYS A 36 -8.16 7.62 19.66
N TYR A 37 -8.69 6.50 19.21
CA TYR A 37 -7.92 5.28 18.97
C TYR A 37 -7.45 5.25 17.51
N HIS A 38 -6.40 4.47 17.25
CA HIS A 38 -5.86 4.23 15.91
C HIS A 38 -5.78 2.72 15.63
N PRO A 39 -6.95 2.07 15.44
CA PRO A 39 -7.01 0.64 15.20
C PRO A 39 -6.27 0.26 13.91
N LEU A 40 -5.72 -0.95 13.90
CA LEU A 40 -5.13 -1.58 12.73
C LEU A 40 -6.01 -2.76 12.33
N PHE A 41 -6.31 -2.85 11.04
CA PHE A 41 -7.15 -3.90 10.47
C PHE A 41 -6.40 -4.67 9.39
N CYS A 42 -6.79 -5.92 9.21
CA CYS A 42 -6.42 -6.73 8.06
C CYS A 42 -7.69 -7.37 7.49
N PHE A 43 -7.95 -7.13 6.21
CA PHE A 43 -9.07 -7.71 5.49
C PHE A 43 -8.56 -8.60 4.35
N ASN A 44 -9.33 -9.63 4.00
CA ASN A 44 -9.06 -10.39 2.80
C ASN A 44 -9.82 -9.82 1.59
N GLN A 45 -9.57 -10.38 0.40
CA GLN A 45 -10.20 -9.92 -0.85
C GLN A 45 -11.73 -10.13 -0.91
N PHE A 46 -12.31 -10.82 0.06
CA PHE A 46 -13.75 -11.05 0.15
C PHE A 46 -14.43 -10.09 1.14
N GLY A 47 -13.64 -9.25 1.82
CA GLY A 47 -14.11 -8.33 2.84
C GLY A 47 -14.17 -8.93 4.25
N ASP A 48 -13.69 -10.15 4.44
CA ASP A 48 -13.64 -10.74 5.78
C ASP A 48 -12.52 -10.10 6.59
N CYS A 49 -12.81 -9.76 7.85
CA CYS A 49 -11.81 -9.23 8.78
C CYS A 49 -10.95 -10.38 9.32
N GLU A 50 -9.70 -10.43 8.88
CA GLU A 50 -8.71 -11.43 9.28
C GLU A 50 -8.08 -11.11 10.64
N GLY A 51 -8.09 -9.85 11.02
CA GLY A 51 -7.60 -9.39 12.30
C GLY A 51 -7.89 -7.91 12.51
N ALA A 52 -8.02 -7.56 13.80
CA ALA A 52 -8.16 -6.18 14.25
C ALA A 52 -7.44 -6.02 15.58
N VAL A 53 -6.77 -4.90 15.79
CA VAL A 53 -6.17 -4.53 17.06
C VAL A 53 -6.46 -3.06 17.36
N LEU A 54 -6.99 -2.80 18.55
CA LEU A 54 -7.21 -1.43 19.02
C LEU A 54 -5.91 -0.89 19.60
N ARG A 55 -5.52 0.31 19.14
CA ARG A 55 -4.28 0.98 19.56
C ARG A 55 -4.58 2.42 19.99
N PRO A 56 -3.75 3.02 20.86
CA PRO A 56 -3.85 4.45 21.19
C PRO A 56 -3.73 5.32 19.92
N GLY A 57 -4.33 6.48 19.92
CA GLY A 57 -4.33 7.40 18.78
C GLY A 57 -2.94 7.92 18.36
N ASN A 58 -1.98 7.98 19.29
CA ASN A 58 -0.64 8.51 19.07
C ASN A 58 0.39 7.52 18.52
N VAL A 59 -0.03 6.34 18.07
CA VAL A 59 0.87 5.38 17.42
C VAL A 59 0.92 5.60 15.91
N HIS A 60 2.07 5.29 15.28
CA HIS A 60 2.19 5.32 13.83
C HIS A 60 1.40 4.16 13.20
N SER A 61 0.85 4.36 11.99
CA SER A 61 0.01 3.35 11.31
C SER A 61 0.67 1.97 11.24
N ALA A 62 1.95 1.91 10.92
CA ALA A 62 2.69 0.65 10.82
C ALA A 62 3.33 0.15 12.12
N ASP A 63 3.13 0.81 13.27
CA ASP A 63 3.68 0.29 14.53
C ASP A 63 2.99 -1.02 14.92
N GLY A 64 3.79 -2.01 15.39
CA GLY A 64 3.28 -3.32 15.78
C GLY A 64 2.81 -4.18 14.59
N TRP A 65 3.17 -3.81 13.34
CA TRP A 65 2.73 -4.54 12.16
C TRP A 65 3.11 -6.02 12.19
N LYS A 66 4.29 -6.37 12.74
CA LYS A 66 4.81 -7.72 12.72
C LYS A 66 4.01 -8.64 13.64
N GLU A 67 3.85 -8.23 14.89
CA GLU A 67 3.08 -8.94 15.92
C GLU A 67 1.62 -9.13 15.49
N PHE A 68 1.10 -8.18 14.72
CA PHE A 68 -0.26 -8.23 14.18
C PHE A 68 -0.37 -9.15 12.95
N LEU A 69 0.55 -9.03 12.00
CA LEU A 69 0.46 -9.71 10.71
C LEU A 69 0.93 -11.17 10.75
N GLU A 70 1.96 -11.46 11.53
CA GLU A 70 2.60 -12.78 11.56
C GLU A 70 1.61 -13.91 11.94
N PRO A 71 0.75 -13.78 12.97
CA PRO A 71 -0.26 -14.80 13.28
C PRO A 71 -1.31 -14.98 12.17
N ILE A 72 -1.64 -13.90 11.46
CA ILE A 72 -2.58 -13.94 10.32
C ILE A 72 -1.96 -14.73 9.17
N ALA A 73 -0.73 -14.40 8.80
CA ALA A 73 -0.01 -15.05 7.71
C ALA A 73 0.24 -16.55 8.00
N GLU A 74 0.57 -16.91 9.22
CA GLU A 74 0.82 -18.30 9.62
C GLU A 74 -0.39 -19.22 9.44
N ARG A 75 -1.61 -18.72 9.56
CA ARG A 75 -2.82 -19.50 9.30
C ARG A 75 -2.86 -20.01 7.86
N TYR A 76 -2.44 -19.17 6.92
CA TYR A 76 -2.46 -19.48 5.48
C TYR A 76 -1.25 -20.28 5.01
N LEU A 77 -0.09 -20.15 5.67
CA LEU A 77 1.11 -20.91 5.31
C LEU A 77 0.91 -22.42 5.41
N ARG A 78 0.04 -22.87 6.32
CA ARG A 78 -0.30 -24.29 6.52
C ARG A 78 -1.11 -24.88 5.35
N GLU A 79 -1.75 -24.03 4.56
CA GLU A 79 -2.66 -24.44 3.48
C GLU A 79 -2.04 -24.37 2.07
N ALA A 80 -0.73 -24.13 1.97
CA ALA A 80 -0.01 -23.93 0.69
C ALA A 80 -0.66 -22.83 -0.20
N VAL A 81 -1.12 -21.77 0.41
CA VAL A 81 -1.76 -20.62 -0.23
C VAL A 81 -0.72 -19.56 -0.55
N ARG A 82 -0.79 -18.96 -1.73
CA ARG A 82 0.05 -17.81 -2.09
C ARG A 82 -0.53 -16.54 -1.46
N LEU A 83 0.20 -15.94 -0.52
CA LEU A 83 -0.17 -14.68 0.10
C LEU A 83 0.30 -13.49 -0.73
N LEU A 84 -0.59 -12.52 -0.89
CA LEU A 84 -0.34 -11.23 -1.52
C LEU A 84 -0.82 -10.13 -0.58
N PHE A 85 -0.02 -9.06 -0.44
CA PHE A 85 -0.31 -7.98 0.49
C PHE A 85 -0.46 -6.65 -0.24
N ARG A 86 -1.40 -5.82 0.23
CA ARG A 86 -1.56 -4.43 -0.17
C ARG A 86 -1.60 -3.55 1.06
N ALA A 87 -0.92 -2.42 1.01
CA ALA A 87 -0.92 -1.47 2.10
C ALA A 87 -0.66 -0.04 1.60
N ASP A 88 -0.96 0.96 2.41
CA ASP A 88 -0.70 2.35 2.13
C ASP A 88 0.78 2.73 2.31
N ALA A 89 1.09 4.02 2.18
CA ALA A 89 2.44 4.54 2.27
C ALA A 89 3.02 4.49 3.69
N ALA A 90 2.20 4.39 4.72
CA ALA A 90 2.68 4.28 6.09
C ALA A 90 3.38 2.94 6.35
N PHE A 91 3.04 1.91 5.56
CA PHE A 91 3.65 0.58 5.62
C PHE A 91 4.87 0.44 4.67
N ALA A 92 5.28 1.50 3.99
CA ALA A 92 6.45 1.50 3.11
C ALA A 92 7.76 1.49 3.91
N LYS A 93 7.99 0.42 4.67
CA LYS A 93 9.15 0.23 5.55
C LYS A 93 10.05 -0.91 5.04
N PRO A 94 11.40 -0.74 5.06
CA PRO A 94 12.34 -1.77 4.62
C PRO A 94 12.13 -3.12 5.31
N GLU A 95 11.89 -3.09 6.63
CA GLU A 95 11.71 -4.29 7.44
C GLU A 95 10.50 -5.12 7.01
N LEU A 96 9.44 -4.43 6.56
CA LEU A 96 8.24 -5.10 6.06
C LEU A 96 8.50 -5.76 4.70
N TYR A 97 9.22 -5.08 3.79
CA TYR A 97 9.59 -5.68 2.51
C TYR A 97 10.47 -6.91 2.69
N GLU A 98 11.49 -6.82 3.55
CA GLU A 98 12.40 -7.92 3.86
C GLU A 98 11.66 -9.12 4.48
N TYR A 99 10.73 -8.85 5.38
CA TYR A 99 9.86 -9.90 5.94
C TYR A 99 9.04 -10.58 4.85
N MET A 100 8.34 -9.82 4.00
CA MET A 100 7.54 -10.36 2.89
C MET A 100 8.39 -11.20 1.92
N GLU A 101 9.57 -10.67 1.56
CA GLU A 101 10.50 -11.33 0.66
C GLU A 101 11.06 -12.63 1.28
N SER A 102 11.41 -12.62 2.57
CA SER A 102 11.90 -13.80 3.29
C SER A 102 10.88 -14.95 3.37
N LYS A 103 9.60 -14.60 3.38
CA LYS A 103 8.48 -15.56 3.40
C LYS A 103 7.94 -15.89 2.00
N SER A 104 8.55 -15.35 0.95
CA SER A 104 8.07 -15.47 -0.45
C SER A 104 6.64 -14.95 -0.65
N PHE A 105 6.23 -13.96 0.14
CA PHE A 105 4.96 -13.26 -0.03
C PHE A 105 5.07 -12.21 -1.14
N GLY A 106 4.00 -12.06 -1.92
CA GLY A 106 3.90 -10.97 -2.87
C GLY A 106 3.35 -9.70 -2.22
N TYR A 107 3.76 -8.54 -2.71
CA TYR A 107 3.21 -7.28 -2.20
C TYR A 107 3.13 -6.19 -3.27
N ALA A 108 2.22 -5.24 -3.04
CA ALA A 108 2.17 -3.94 -3.70
C ALA A 108 1.79 -2.89 -2.65
N MET A 109 2.68 -1.93 -2.40
CA MET A 109 2.51 -0.92 -1.37
C MET A 109 2.74 0.47 -1.96
N ARG A 110 1.94 1.43 -1.52
CA ARG A 110 2.17 2.82 -1.89
C ARG A 110 3.53 3.27 -1.38
N LEU A 111 4.31 3.94 -2.24
CA LEU A 111 5.58 4.54 -1.86
C LEU A 111 5.42 6.05 -1.82
N PRO A 112 5.81 6.74 -0.73
CA PRO A 112 5.80 8.19 -0.68
C PRO A 112 6.68 8.78 -1.79
N ALA A 113 6.19 9.83 -2.44
CA ALA A 113 6.95 10.52 -3.46
C ALA A 113 8.17 11.22 -2.86
N ASN A 114 9.26 11.24 -3.61
CA ASN A 114 10.46 12.04 -3.31
C ASN A 114 11.11 12.53 -4.61
N ASP A 115 12.11 13.41 -4.51
CA ASP A 115 12.75 14.03 -5.66
C ASP A 115 13.45 13.02 -6.59
N VAL A 116 13.96 11.91 -6.05
CA VAL A 116 14.60 10.87 -6.88
C VAL A 116 13.56 10.17 -7.72
N LEU A 117 12.46 9.73 -7.11
CA LEU A 117 11.34 9.10 -7.82
C LEU A 117 10.71 10.03 -8.86
N GLN A 118 10.60 11.32 -8.57
CA GLN A 118 10.07 12.30 -9.52
C GLN A 118 11.02 12.52 -10.71
N ARG A 119 12.34 12.49 -10.49
CA ARG A 119 13.32 12.59 -11.58
C ARG A 119 13.26 11.39 -12.52
N GLU A 120 13.03 10.17 -12.02
CA GLU A 120 12.87 8.97 -12.85
C GLU A 120 11.71 9.10 -13.85
N ILE A 121 10.65 9.81 -13.48
CA ILE A 121 9.45 10.00 -14.30
C ILE A 121 9.37 11.39 -14.95
N ALA A 122 10.44 12.19 -14.91
CA ALA A 122 10.42 13.58 -15.40
C ALA A 122 9.89 13.72 -16.84
N HIS A 123 10.18 12.75 -17.70
CA HIS A 123 9.68 12.68 -19.08
C HIS A 123 8.14 12.52 -19.17
N LEU A 124 7.48 12.03 -18.14
CA LEU A 124 6.02 11.91 -18.07
C LEU A 124 5.35 13.12 -17.41
N LEU A 125 6.15 14.01 -16.79
CA LEU A 125 5.65 15.21 -16.12
C LEU A 125 5.50 16.39 -17.08
N VAL A 126 5.84 16.21 -18.34
CA VAL A 126 5.61 17.22 -19.39
C VAL A 126 4.13 17.24 -19.74
N ARG A 127 3.53 18.44 -19.65
CA ARG A 127 2.08 18.59 -19.90
C ARG A 127 1.75 18.25 -21.34
N PRO A 128 0.76 17.39 -21.60
CA PRO A 128 0.29 17.11 -22.96
C PRO A 128 -0.25 18.38 -23.63
N THR A 129 0.11 18.59 -24.90
CA THR A 129 -0.38 19.72 -25.70
C THR A 129 -1.75 19.44 -26.32
N GLU A 130 -2.08 18.17 -26.51
CA GLU A 130 -3.31 17.72 -27.12
C GLU A 130 -4.10 16.80 -26.18
N TRP A 131 -5.42 16.98 -26.16
CA TRP A 131 -6.36 16.18 -25.36
C TRP A 131 -7.35 15.50 -26.28
N PRO A 132 -7.09 14.27 -26.72
CA PRO A 132 -7.97 13.57 -27.68
C PRO A 132 -9.36 13.26 -27.14
N SER A 133 -9.55 13.32 -25.83
CA SER A 133 -10.85 13.09 -25.17
C SER A 133 -10.92 13.79 -23.81
N ARG A 134 -12.14 13.82 -23.21
CA ARG A 134 -12.31 14.31 -21.82
C ARG A 134 -11.75 13.36 -20.76
N LYS A 135 -11.27 12.18 -21.15
CA LYS A 135 -10.68 11.21 -20.21
C LYS A 135 -9.27 11.63 -19.85
N PRO A 136 -8.81 11.32 -18.65
CA PRO A 136 -7.43 11.56 -18.27
C PRO A 136 -6.44 10.85 -19.19
N ILE A 137 -5.31 11.48 -19.45
CA ILE A 137 -4.17 10.83 -20.10
C ILE A 137 -3.38 10.14 -19.02
N VAL A 138 -3.30 8.81 -19.09
CA VAL A 138 -2.64 7.97 -18.07
C VAL A 138 -1.41 7.33 -18.65
N SER A 139 -0.27 7.56 -18.00
CA SER A 139 1.01 6.96 -18.35
C SER A 139 1.54 6.15 -17.18
N TYR A 140 2.31 5.12 -17.51
CA TYR A 140 2.94 4.24 -16.52
C TYR A 140 4.44 4.13 -16.80
N HIS A 141 5.21 4.02 -15.74
CA HIS A 141 6.65 3.76 -15.82
C HIS A 141 7.06 2.71 -14.81
N ASP A 142 8.04 1.91 -15.16
CA ASP A 142 8.51 0.74 -14.39
C ASP A 142 10.03 0.81 -14.31
N PHE A 143 10.58 0.86 -13.11
CA PHE A 143 12.01 1.01 -12.88
C PHE A 143 12.46 0.37 -11.57
N ALA A 144 13.76 0.12 -11.43
CA ALA A 144 14.37 -0.29 -10.18
C ALA A 144 14.77 0.95 -9.38
N TYR A 145 14.41 0.98 -8.10
CA TYR A 145 14.73 2.05 -7.17
C TYR A 145 15.30 1.47 -5.89
N GLN A 146 16.30 2.15 -5.33
CA GLN A 146 16.85 1.82 -4.02
C GLN A 146 16.94 3.08 -3.17
N ALA A 147 16.17 3.13 -2.09
CA ALA A 147 16.32 4.17 -1.08
C ALA A 147 17.58 3.92 -0.23
N GLN A 148 18.12 4.94 0.42
CA GLN A 148 19.30 4.81 1.27
C GLN A 148 19.14 3.78 2.40
N SER A 149 17.91 3.61 2.90
CA SER A 149 17.57 2.64 3.95
C SER A 149 17.32 1.21 3.44
N TRP A 150 17.40 0.97 2.14
CA TRP A 150 17.12 -0.35 1.56
C TRP A 150 18.41 -1.11 1.28
N ASN A 151 18.43 -2.39 1.63
CA ASN A 151 19.57 -3.27 1.37
C ASN A 151 19.72 -3.65 -0.11
N VAL A 152 18.59 -3.68 -0.84
CA VAL A 152 18.54 -4.06 -2.25
C VAL A 152 17.60 -3.15 -3.04
N PRO A 153 17.83 -2.96 -4.34
CA PRO A 153 16.89 -2.27 -5.19
C PRO A 153 15.60 -3.08 -5.33
N ARG A 154 14.46 -2.38 -5.41
CA ARG A 154 13.13 -2.96 -5.61
C ARG A 154 12.45 -2.34 -6.80
N ARG A 155 11.57 -3.10 -7.42
CA ARG A 155 10.73 -2.62 -8.51
C ARG A 155 9.77 -1.57 -8.01
N VAL A 156 9.73 -0.44 -8.69
CA VAL A 156 8.75 0.63 -8.47
C VAL A 156 7.97 0.87 -9.75
N VAL A 157 6.67 0.94 -9.62
CA VAL A 157 5.75 1.30 -10.69
C VAL A 157 5.21 2.69 -10.42
N ALA A 158 5.39 3.61 -11.36
CA ALA A 158 4.80 4.92 -11.34
C ALA A 158 3.54 4.97 -12.21
N LYS A 159 2.52 5.67 -11.75
CA LYS A 159 1.33 6.08 -12.50
C LYS A 159 1.28 7.58 -12.53
N VAL A 160 1.16 8.15 -13.72
CA VAL A 160 1.00 9.60 -13.95
C VAL A 160 -0.31 9.83 -14.66
N GLU A 161 -1.16 10.68 -14.12
CA GLU A 161 -2.48 10.99 -14.65
C GLU A 161 -2.60 12.49 -14.89
N TRP A 162 -2.77 12.87 -16.15
CA TRP A 162 -3.08 14.23 -16.53
C TRP A 162 -4.59 14.39 -16.71
N HIS A 163 -5.18 15.28 -15.93
CA HIS A 163 -6.60 15.63 -16.06
C HIS A 163 -6.76 16.97 -16.77
N GLN A 164 -7.76 17.05 -17.62
CA GLN A 164 -8.06 18.30 -18.34
C GLN A 164 -8.41 19.41 -17.34
N GLY A 165 -7.74 20.56 -17.46
CA GLY A 165 -7.91 21.71 -16.55
C GLY A 165 -7.02 21.70 -15.29
N GLU A 166 -6.37 20.59 -14.96
CA GLU A 166 -5.38 20.57 -13.88
C GLU A 166 -4.02 21.08 -14.36
N LEU A 167 -3.32 21.84 -13.50
CA LEU A 167 -1.98 22.40 -13.81
C LEU A 167 -0.88 21.34 -13.66
N PHE A 168 -1.06 20.39 -12.75
CA PHE A 168 -0.09 19.35 -12.43
C PHE A 168 -0.71 17.97 -12.56
N PRO A 169 0.09 16.95 -12.93
CA PRO A 169 -0.41 15.58 -12.99
C PRO A 169 -0.57 15.00 -11.57
N ARG A 170 -1.47 14.05 -11.44
CA ARG A 170 -1.55 13.20 -10.26
C ARG A 170 -0.54 12.07 -10.43
N VAL A 171 0.34 11.92 -9.44
CA VAL A 171 1.42 10.93 -9.47
C VAL A 171 1.27 9.95 -8.33
N GLY A 172 1.51 8.68 -8.63
CA GLY A 172 1.53 7.62 -7.63
C GLY A 172 2.66 6.65 -7.89
N PHE A 173 3.35 6.24 -6.81
CA PHE A 173 4.39 5.22 -6.84
C PHE A 173 3.96 4.00 -6.03
N ILE A 174 4.23 2.81 -6.55
CA ILE A 174 3.94 1.52 -5.92
C ILE A 174 5.23 0.70 -5.94
N VAL A 175 5.72 0.32 -4.76
CA VAL A 175 6.81 -0.65 -4.64
C VAL A 175 6.23 -2.07 -4.62
N THR A 176 6.88 -3.00 -5.31
CA THR A 176 6.36 -4.36 -5.48
C THR A 176 7.46 -5.37 -5.80
N ASN A 177 7.25 -6.63 -5.41
CA ASN A 177 8.03 -7.79 -5.86
C ASN A 177 7.25 -8.67 -6.86
N LEU A 178 6.05 -8.24 -7.27
CA LEU A 178 5.21 -8.99 -8.21
C LEU A 178 5.69 -8.81 -9.65
N SER A 179 5.61 -9.89 -10.44
CA SER A 179 5.98 -9.91 -11.87
C SER A 179 4.85 -9.52 -12.82
N TYR A 180 3.73 -8.96 -12.31
CA TYR A 180 2.63 -8.53 -13.17
C TYR A 180 3.06 -7.38 -14.09
N PRO A 181 2.44 -7.23 -15.27
CA PRO A 181 2.63 -6.04 -16.10
C PRO A 181 2.36 -4.75 -15.31
N THR A 182 3.03 -3.66 -15.65
CA THR A 182 2.95 -2.36 -14.95
C THR A 182 1.52 -1.92 -14.65
N LYS A 183 0.65 -1.93 -15.69
CA LYS A 183 -0.78 -1.63 -15.54
C LYS A 183 -1.49 -2.63 -14.60
N GLY A 184 -1.07 -3.89 -14.62
CA GLY A 184 -1.61 -4.94 -13.73
C GLY A 184 -1.26 -4.70 -12.27
N ILE A 185 -0.04 -4.18 -11.96
CA ILE A 185 0.34 -3.79 -10.60
C ILE A 185 -0.55 -2.65 -10.09
N VAL A 186 -0.79 -1.64 -10.92
CA VAL A 186 -1.67 -0.51 -10.53
C VAL A 186 -3.10 -0.98 -10.32
N SER A 187 -3.62 -1.84 -11.20
CA SER A 187 -4.96 -2.43 -11.04
C SER A 187 -5.07 -3.29 -9.78
N PHE A 188 -4.05 -4.11 -9.51
CA PHE A 188 -3.97 -4.92 -8.30
C PHE A 188 -3.98 -4.05 -7.03
N TYR A 189 -3.15 -3.00 -7.01
CA TYR A 189 -3.09 -2.07 -5.88
C TYR A 189 -4.41 -1.33 -5.66
N ASN A 190 -5.04 -0.84 -6.74
CA ASN A 190 -6.30 -0.10 -6.67
C ASN A 190 -7.50 -0.95 -6.25
N GLY A 191 -7.37 -2.28 -6.23
CA GLY A 191 -8.36 -3.16 -5.64
C GLY A 191 -8.37 -3.15 -4.11
N ARG A 192 -7.44 -2.41 -3.46
CA ARG A 192 -7.49 -2.07 -2.04
C ARG A 192 -8.67 -1.12 -1.78
N GLY A 193 -9.34 -1.22 -0.66
CA GLY A 193 -10.46 -0.36 -0.31
C GLY A 193 -11.81 -0.82 -0.88
N THR A 194 -11.88 -1.98 -1.52
CA THR A 194 -13.19 -2.57 -1.90
C THR A 194 -13.86 -3.29 -0.73
N ALA A 195 -13.16 -3.39 0.42
CA ALA A 195 -13.65 -3.99 1.65
C ALA A 195 -14.07 -2.94 2.71
N GLU A 196 -13.95 -1.64 2.40
CA GLU A 196 -14.39 -0.52 3.24
C GLU A 196 -15.86 -0.20 3.04
#